data_c088e3143a7eb7da1f27e702f0a54ffd
#
_entry.id   c088e3143a7eb7da1f27e702f0a54ffd
#
_cell.length_a   1.000
_cell.length_b   1.000
_cell.length_c   1.000
_cell.angle_alpha   90.00
_cell.angle_beta   90.00
_cell.angle_gamma   90.00
#
_symmetry.space_group_name_H-M   'P 1'
#
loop_
_entity.id
_entity.type
_entity.pdbx_description
1 polymer ?
#
loop_
_entity_poly.entity_id
_entity_poly.type
_entity_poly.pdbx_seq_one_letter_code
_entity_poly.pdbx_strand_id
1 'polypeptide(L)'
;MDILPQIIGFLAVATFLFSYQQKKRKNIILFNTASRCLYILQYILLGAFSGAVLDILGAISSIIAGKKHTEFIKKHTKVVLISINACIIVAGGIVAIYNKSWLDLFSLTGVLLHTSAFWISSEKIIRRVSLLGSPFWFVYNLLSRAYGSAIGDILAICSIII
;
A
#
# COMPACT_ATOMS: atom_id res chain seq x y z
N MET A 1 11.76 -5.40 22.12
CA MET A 1 11.25 -5.22 20.73
C MET A 1 10.80 -6.59 20.25
N ASP A 2 9.52 -6.73 19.95
CA ASP A 2 8.99 -8.03 19.54
C ASP A 2 9.54 -8.42 18.17
N ILE A 3 10.16 -9.58 18.10
CA ILE A 3 10.83 -10.08 16.90
C ILE A 3 9.78 -10.48 15.83
N LEU A 4 8.67 -11.03 16.27
CA LEU A 4 7.62 -11.55 15.36
C LEU A 4 7.08 -10.49 14.37
N PRO A 5 6.67 -9.27 14.81
CA PRO A 5 6.24 -8.24 13.87
C PRO A 5 7.32 -7.85 12.85
N GLN A 6 8.60 -7.89 13.25
CA GLN A 6 9.69 -7.54 12.33
C GLN A 6 9.90 -8.62 11.27
N ILE A 7 9.82 -9.91 11.65
CA ILE A 7 9.89 -11.02 10.69
C ILE A 7 8.74 -10.93 9.68
N ILE A 8 7.52 -10.67 10.16
CA ILE A 8 6.34 -10.50 9.27
C ILE A 8 6.56 -9.32 8.32
N GLY A 9 7.11 -8.20 8.82
CA GLY A 9 7.46 -7.05 8.00
C GLY A 9 8.47 -7.38 6.91
N PHE A 10 9.52 -8.13 7.22
CA PHE A 10 10.47 -8.60 6.20
C PHE A 10 9.83 -9.49 5.15
N LEU A 11 8.95 -10.40 5.54
CA LEU A 11 8.20 -11.24 4.60
C LEU A 11 7.26 -10.40 3.71
N ALA A 12 6.61 -9.40 4.30
CA ALA A 12 5.77 -8.45 3.55
C ALA A 12 6.58 -7.70 2.50
N VAL A 13 7.75 -7.17 2.87
CA VAL A 13 8.69 -6.50 1.97
C VAL A 13 9.15 -7.42 0.86
N ALA A 14 9.61 -8.63 1.18
CA ALA A 14 10.07 -9.58 0.17
C ALA A 14 8.96 -9.86 -0.85
N THR A 15 7.73 -10.08 -0.39
CA THR A 15 6.55 -10.29 -1.25
C THR A 15 6.23 -9.04 -2.09
N PHE A 16 6.34 -7.85 -1.51
CA PHE A 16 6.15 -6.57 -2.17
C PHE A 16 7.17 -6.34 -3.29
N LEU A 17 8.46 -6.49 -3.01
CA LEU A 17 9.52 -6.34 -4.01
C LEU A 17 9.40 -7.40 -5.11
N PHE A 18 9.04 -8.64 -4.75
CA PHE A 18 8.79 -9.69 -5.73
C PHE A 18 7.63 -9.34 -6.67
N SER A 19 6.61 -8.60 -6.19
CA SER A 19 5.51 -8.14 -7.04
C SER A 19 6.00 -7.30 -8.22
N TYR A 20 7.01 -6.46 -8.02
CA TYR A 20 7.55 -5.60 -9.08
C TYR A 20 8.44 -6.31 -10.10
N GLN A 21 8.90 -7.52 -9.78
CA GLN A 21 9.62 -8.36 -10.74
C GLN A 21 8.66 -9.09 -11.70
N GLN A 22 7.37 -9.09 -11.38
CA GLN A 22 6.37 -9.75 -12.22
C GLN A 22 6.17 -9.02 -13.54
N LYS A 23 6.11 -9.78 -14.66
CA LYS A 23 5.90 -9.23 -16.00
C LYS A 23 4.43 -8.95 -16.31
N LYS A 24 3.50 -9.64 -15.65
CA LYS A 24 2.06 -9.52 -15.89
C LYS A 24 1.41 -8.67 -14.81
N ARG A 25 0.63 -7.65 -15.20
CA ARG A 25 -0.13 -6.78 -14.30
C ARG A 25 -0.93 -7.57 -13.24
N LYS A 26 -1.60 -8.67 -13.64
CA LYS A 26 -2.36 -9.52 -12.72
C LYS A 26 -1.50 -10.03 -11.56
N ASN A 27 -0.28 -10.47 -11.86
CA ASN A 27 0.65 -10.97 -10.85
C ASN A 27 1.19 -9.83 -9.98
N ILE A 28 1.48 -8.65 -10.56
CA ILE A 28 1.89 -7.47 -9.78
C ILE A 28 0.84 -7.18 -8.72
N ILE A 29 -0.44 -7.09 -9.11
CA ILE A 29 -1.54 -6.80 -8.18
C ILE A 29 -1.72 -7.93 -7.16
N LEU A 30 -1.64 -9.19 -7.58
CA LEU A 30 -1.80 -10.35 -6.69
C LEU A 30 -0.75 -10.36 -5.57
N PHE A 31 0.54 -10.29 -5.92
CA PHE A 31 1.62 -10.29 -4.94
C PHE A 31 1.63 -9.03 -4.09
N ASN A 32 1.29 -7.88 -4.65
CA ASN A 32 1.13 -6.66 -3.87
C ASN A 32 -0.03 -6.76 -2.86
N THR A 33 -1.16 -7.34 -3.25
CA THR A 33 -2.27 -7.59 -2.33
C THR A 33 -1.88 -8.58 -1.23
N ALA A 34 -1.14 -9.63 -1.57
CA ALA A 34 -0.63 -10.58 -0.58
C ALA A 34 0.33 -9.90 0.42
N SER A 35 1.23 -9.03 -0.05
CA SER A 35 2.12 -8.29 0.84
C SER A 35 1.34 -7.37 1.80
N ARG A 36 0.24 -6.75 1.35
CA ARG A 36 -0.62 -5.94 2.21
C ARG A 36 -1.24 -6.75 3.35
N CYS A 37 -1.64 -7.99 3.09
CA CYS A 37 -2.14 -8.85 4.17
C CYS A 37 -1.09 -9.08 5.26
N LEU A 38 0.18 -9.22 4.89
CA LEU A 38 1.27 -9.33 5.84
C LEU A 38 1.54 -8.01 6.58
N TYR A 39 1.50 -6.86 5.89
CA TYR A 39 1.60 -5.54 6.52
C TYR A 39 0.48 -5.28 7.51
N ILE A 40 -0.77 -5.62 7.16
CA ILE A 40 -1.93 -5.52 8.07
C ILE A 40 -1.65 -6.29 9.37
N LEU A 41 -1.18 -7.54 9.24
CA LEU A 41 -0.84 -8.37 10.40
C LEU A 41 0.28 -7.73 11.24
N GLN A 42 1.34 -7.23 10.60
CA GLN A 42 2.43 -6.52 11.27
C GLN A 42 1.91 -5.30 12.05
N TYR A 43 1.11 -4.45 11.40
CA TYR A 43 0.60 -3.22 12.02
C TYR A 43 -0.32 -3.52 13.21
N ILE A 44 -1.17 -4.56 13.11
CA ILE A 44 -2.00 -5.00 14.23
C ILE A 44 -1.12 -5.41 15.43
N LEU A 45 -0.08 -6.20 15.18
CA LEU A 45 0.84 -6.66 16.24
C LEU A 45 1.64 -5.50 16.87
N LEU A 46 1.91 -4.43 16.11
CA LEU A 46 2.61 -3.24 16.59
C LEU A 46 1.66 -2.19 17.22
N GLY A 47 0.33 -2.39 17.17
CA GLY A 47 -0.64 -1.38 17.61
C GLY A 47 -0.73 -0.17 16.67
N ALA A 48 -0.18 -0.25 15.46
CA ALA A 48 -0.22 0.80 14.44
C ALA A 48 -1.52 0.71 13.62
N PHE A 49 -2.66 0.89 14.28
CA PHE A 49 -3.98 0.61 13.71
C PHE A 49 -4.32 1.46 12.49
N SER A 50 -3.80 2.69 12.39
CA SER A 50 -3.99 3.53 11.20
C SER A 50 -3.40 2.89 9.94
N GLY A 51 -2.18 2.37 10.02
CA GLY A 51 -1.57 1.61 8.93
C GLY A 51 -2.39 0.37 8.55
N ALA A 52 -2.87 -0.37 9.55
CA ALA A 52 -3.71 -1.56 9.31
C ALA A 52 -5.00 -1.21 8.57
N VAL A 53 -5.74 -0.19 9.02
CA VAL A 53 -7.01 0.26 8.38
C VAL A 53 -6.76 0.70 6.94
N LEU A 54 -5.73 1.52 6.72
CA LEU A 54 -5.42 2.01 5.38
C LEU A 54 -4.94 0.90 4.44
N ASP A 55 -4.20 -0.08 4.93
CA ASP A 55 -3.80 -1.23 4.11
C ASP A 55 -4.96 -2.20 3.83
N ILE A 56 -5.94 -2.34 4.73
CA ILE A 56 -7.19 -3.06 4.44
C ILE A 56 -7.91 -2.40 3.26
N LEU A 57 -8.11 -1.08 3.31
CA LEU A 57 -8.73 -0.34 2.21
C LEU A 57 -7.90 -0.42 0.93
N GLY A 58 -6.58 -0.36 1.05
CA GLY A 58 -5.65 -0.56 -0.05
C GLY A 58 -5.74 -1.95 -0.67
N ALA A 59 -5.89 -3.00 0.13
CA ALA A 59 -6.07 -4.37 -0.35
C ALA A 59 -7.40 -4.52 -1.12
N ILE A 60 -8.49 -3.99 -0.57
CA ILE A 60 -9.80 -3.97 -1.24
C ILE A 60 -9.71 -3.24 -2.59
N SER A 61 -9.10 -2.04 -2.59
CA SER A 61 -8.87 -1.27 -3.82
C SER A 61 -8.07 -2.06 -4.86
N SER A 62 -7.02 -2.76 -4.42
CA SER A 62 -6.17 -3.56 -5.29
C SER A 62 -6.93 -4.73 -5.93
N ILE A 63 -7.78 -5.42 -5.16
CA ILE A 63 -8.64 -6.50 -5.65
C ILE A 63 -9.62 -5.97 -6.71
N ILE A 64 -10.26 -4.83 -6.45
CA ILE A 64 -11.20 -4.20 -7.39
C ILE A 64 -10.46 -3.76 -8.66
N ALA A 65 -9.29 -3.12 -8.52
CA ALA A 65 -8.45 -2.73 -9.65
C ALA A 65 -7.98 -3.94 -10.47
N GLY A 66 -7.75 -5.08 -9.82
CA GLY A 66 -7.46 -6.35 -10.50
C GLY A 66 -8.56 -6.78 -11.47
N LYS A 67 -9.81 -6.47 -11.15
CA LYS A 67 -11.00 -6.77 -11.95
C LYS A 67 -11.40 -5.65 -12.92
N LYS A 68 -10.53 -4.67 -13.20
CA LYS A 68 -10.89 -3.50 -14.03
C LYS A 68 -11.33 -3.84 -15.47
N HIS A 69 -11.06 -5.05 -15.94
CA HIS A 69 -11.46 -5.51 -17.27
C HIS A 69 -12.86 -6.13 -17.32
N THR A 70 -13.54 -6.34 -16.17
CA THR A 70 -14.93 -6.76 -16.14
C THR A 70 -15.82 -5.63 -16.70
N GLU A 71 -16.89 -5.98 -17.42
CA GLU A 71 -17.73 -5.01 -18.10
C GLU A 71 -18.26 -3.92 -17.18
N PHE A 72 -18.72 -4.28 -15.98
CA PHE A 72 -19.24 -3.34 -15.01
C PHE A 72 -18.17 -2.30 -14.60
N ILE A 73 -16.98 -2.76 -14.18
CA ILE A 73 -15.92 -1.86 -13.71
C ILE A 73 -15.35 -1.06 -14.88
N LYS A 74 -15.20 -1.66 -16.06
CA LYS A 74 -14.75 -0.99 -17.28
C LYS A 74 -15.68 0.19 -17.64
N LYS A 75 -17.00 -0.02 -17.57
CA LYS A 75 -18.01 1.02 -17.84
C LYS A 75 -17.96 2.16 -16.81
N HIS A 76 -17.69 1.85 -15.54
CA HIS A 76 -17.75 2.80 -14.43
C HIS A 76 -16.38 3.12 -13.80
N THR A 77 -15.28 2.90 -14.53
CA THR A 77 -13.91 3.01 -14.00
C THR A 77 -13.65 4.31 -13.24
N LYS A 78 -14.04 5.46 -13.78
CA LYS A 78 -13.83 6.77 -13.12
C LYS A 78 -14.61 6.88 -11.81
N VAL A 79 -15.87 6.47 -11.81
CA VAL A 79 -16.73 6.53 -10.62
C VAL A 79 -16.18 5.62 -9.53
N VAL A 80 -15.84 4.37 -9.88
CA VAL A 80 -15.28 3.40 -8.93
C VAL A 80 -13.95 3.89 -8.35
N LEU A 81 -13.05 4.43 -9.18
CA LEU A 81 -11.78 4.98 -8.73
C LEU A 81 -11.98 6.17 -7.77
N ILE A 82 -12.84 7.11 -8.12
CA ILE A 82 -13.13 8.28 -7.28
C ILE A 82 -13.76 7.83 -5.96
N SER A 83 -14.74 6.92 -5.98
CA SER A 83 -15.40 6.44 -4.77
C SER A 83 -14.43 5.73 -3.83
N ILE A 84 -13.54 4.88 -4.36
CA ILE A 84 -12.54 4.19 -3.55
C ILE A 84 -11.57 5.20 -2.92
N ASN A 85 -11.03 6.14 -3.71
CA ASN A 85 -10.11 7.14 -3.18
C ASN A 85 -10.80 8.06 -2.16
N ALA A 86 -12.05 8.44 -2.39
CA ALA A 86 -12.86 9.20 -1.42
C ALA A 86 -13.04 8.41 -0.11
N CYS A 87 -13.37 7.12 -0.16
CA CYS A 87 -13.44 6.26 1.02
C CYS A 87 -12.12 6.19 1.78
N ILE A 88 -10.99 6.06 1.07
CA ILE A 88 -9.65 6.05 1.68
C ILE A 88 -9.35 7.38 2.36
N ILE A 89 -9.65 8.52 1.69
CA ILE A 89 -9.42 9.86 2.25
C ILE A 89 -10.28 10.09 3.49
N VAL A 90 -11.57 9.74 3.43
CA VAL A 90 -12.49 9.92 4.57
C VAL A 90 -12.06 9.04 5.74
N ALA A 91 -11.82 7.75 5.51
CA ALA A 91 -11.39 6.84 6.57
C ALA A 91 -10.04 7.23 7.16
N GLY A 92 -9.04 7.54 6.32
CA GLY A 92 -7.72 7.99 6.76
C GLY A 92 -7.77 9.32 7.49
N GLY A 93 -8.59 10.25 7.02
CA GLY A 93 -8.82 11.55 7.70
C GLY A 93 -9.46 11.37 9.09
N ILE A 94 -10.48 10.51 9.21
CA ILE A 94 -11.12 10.20 10.50
C ILE A 94 -10.08 9.60 11.46
N VAL A 95 -9.28 8.64 11.01
CA VAL A 95 -8.25 8.00 11.84
C VAL A 95 -7.18 9.01 12.26
N ALA A 96 -6.70 9.88 11.35
CA ALA A 96 -5.71 10.90 11.66
C ALA A 96 -6.23 11.91 12.70
N ILE A 97 -7.50 12.33 12.59
CA ILE A 97 -8.13 13.24 13.55
C ILE A 97 -8.31 12.54 14.91
N TYR A 98 -8.77 11.27 14.91
CA TYR A 98 -8.96 10.50 16.14
C TYR A 98 -7.66 10.29 16.90
N ASN A 99 -6.59 9.91 16.18
CA ASN A 99 -5.27 9.69 16.77
C ASN A 99 -4.52 10.99 17.09
N LYS A 100 -5.02 12.15 16.62
CA LYS A 100 -4.32 13.44 16.68
C LYS A 100 -2.88 13.33 16.14
N SER A 101 -2.70 12.54 15.09
CA SER A 101 -1.39 12.17 14.55
C SER A 101 -1.24 12.66 13.11
N TRP A 102 -0.35 13.63 12.91
CA TRP A 102 0.05 14.06 11.58
C TRP A 102 0.77 12.94 10.79
N LEU A 103 1.33 11.97 11.50
CA LEU A 103 2.00 10.81 10.91
C LEU A 103 1.05 9.98 10.03
N ASP A 104 -0.23 9.93 10.39
CA ASP A 104 -1.24 9.18 9.63
C ASP A 104 -1.50 9.78 8.24
N LEU A 105 -1.12 11.05 8.00
CA LEU A 105 -1.18 11.66 6.67
C LEU A 105 -0.14 11.07 5.71
N PHE A 106 1.00 10.61 6.22
CA PHE A 106 2.01 9.93 5.40
C PHE A 106 1.49 8.59 4.92
N SER A 107 0.95 7.75 5.81
CA SER A 107 0.36 6.47 5.39
C SER A 107 -0.83 6.67 4.45
N LEU A 108 -1.66 7.69 4.66
CA LEU A 108 -2.76 8.07 3.76
C LEU A 108 -2.24 8.42 2.36
N THR A 109 -1.22 9.27 2.26
CA THR A 109 -0.63 9.65 0.97
C THR A 109 0.00 8.43 0.29
N GLY A 110 0.72 7.61 1.03
CA GLY A 110 1.33 6.38 0.53
C GLY A 110 0.30 5.41 -0.04
N VAL A 111 -0.82 5.16 0.66
CA VAL A 111 -1.85 4.24 0.17
C VAL A 111 -2.56 4.78 -1.07
N LEU A 112 -2.83 6.09 -1.14
CA LEU A 112 -3.47 6.72 -2.31
C LEU A 112 -2.60 6.58 -3.56
N LEU A 113 -1.28 6.79 -3.45
CA LEU A 113 -0.36 6.60 -4.57
C LEU A 113 -0.32 5.15 -5.04
N HIS A 114 -0.18 4.21 -4.11
CA HIS A 114 -0.15 2.78 -4.44
C HIS A 114 -1.45 2.28 -5.08
N THR A 115 -2.60 2.65 -4.49
CA THR A 115 -3.90 2.17 -4.99
C THR A 115 -4.25 2.80 -6.33
N SER A 116 -3.97 4.08 -6.51
CA SER A 116 -4.21 4.78 -7.78
C SER A 116 -3.35 4.22 -8.91
N ALA A 117 -2.11 3.80 -8.61
CA ALA A 117 -1.22 3.21 -9.59
C ALA A 117 -1.81 1.96 -10.25
N PHE A 118 -2.55 1.13 -9.52
CA PHE A 118 -3.11 -0.12 -10.06
C PHE A 118 -4.24 0.08 -11.08
N TRP A 119 -4.79 1.27 -11.19
CA TRP A 119 -5.76 1.62 -12.23
C TRP A 119 -5.11 1.95 -13.58
N ILE A 120 -3.80 2.17 -13.58
CA ILE A 120 -3.00 2.41 -14.78
C ILE A 120 -2.85 1.09 -15.56
N SER A 121 -2.74 1.17 -16.88
CA SER A 121 -2.60 -0.03 -17.74
C SER A 121 -1.15 -0.43 -17.96
N SER A 122 -0.22 0.52 -17.91
CA SER A 122 1.20 0.29 -18.16
C SER A 122 1.91 -0.21 -16.90
N GLU A 123 2.51 -1.39 -16.96
CA GLU A 123 3.26 -1.99 -15.87
C GLU A 123 4.45 -1.12 -15.42
N LYS A 124 5.11 -0.44 -16.35
CA LYS A 124 6.21 0.48 -16.04
C LYS A 124 5.73 1.65 -15.21
N ILE A 125 4.56 2.23 -15.55
CA ILE A 125 3.99 3.38 -14.82
C ILE A 125 3.46 2.91 -13.47
N ILE A 126 2.81 1.73 -13.39
CA ILE A 126 2.38 1.15 -12.10
C ILE A 126 3.57 1.10 -11.13
N ARG A 127 4.69 0.53 -11.55
CA ARG A 127 5.90 0.43 -10.71
C ARG A 127 6.39 1.80 -10.25
N ARG A 128 6.54 2.75 -11.18
CA ARG A 128 7.04 4.10 -10.85
C ARG A 128 6.11 4.84 -9.89
N VAL A 129 4.81 4.86 -10.15
CA VAL A 129 3.84 5.56 -9.30
C VAL A 129 3.73 4.88 -7.93
N SER A 130 3.72 3.54 -7.88
CA SER A 130 3.73 2.82 -6.61
C SER A 130 4.98 3.12 -5.79
N LEU A 131 6.15 3.17 -6.44
CA LEU A 131 7.40 3.47 -5.76
C LEU A 131 7.45 4.91 -5.22
N LEU A 132 6.74 5.87 -5.84
CA LEU A 132 6.59 7.22 -5.28
C LEU A 132 5.86 7.22 -3.92
N GLY A 133 5.10 6.19 -3.61
CA GLY A 133 4.49 6.00 -2.30
C GLY A 133 5.48 5.57 -1.20
N SER A 134 6.61 4.96 -1.58
CA SER A 134 7.56 4.38 -0.63
C SER A 134 8.18 5.41 0.34
N PRO A 135 8.54 6.65 -0.04
CA PRO A 135 9.03 7.65 0.91
C PRO A 135 8.01 7.97 2.02
N PHE A 136 6.73 8.02 1.69
CA PHE A 136 5.66 8.29 2.65
C PHE A 136 5.49 7.11 3.61
N TRP A 137 5.49 5.88 3.09
CA TRP A 137 5.46 4.67 3.90
C TRP A 137 6.71 4.53 4.76
N PHE A 138 7.89 4.89 4.25
CA PHE A 138 9.14 4.87 5.04
C PHE A 138 9.04 5.73 6.29
N VAL A 139 8.57 6.98 6.17
CA VAL A 139 8.41 7.87 7.33
C VAL A 139 7.42 7.27 8.33
N TYR A 140 6.27 6.79 7.85
CA TYR A 140 5.27 6.15 8.69
C TYR A 140 5.83 4.91 9.41
N ASN A 141 6.46 4.00 8.67
CA ASN A 141 7.00 2.74 9.18
C ASN A 141 8.12 2.96 10.21
N LEU A 142 9.01 3.92 9.93
CA LEU A 142 10.10 4.27 10.84
C LEU A 142 9.57 4.75 12.20
N LEU A 143 8.62 5.68 12.17
CA LEU A 143 8.06 6.28 13.39
C LEU A 143 7.07 5.35 14.11
N SER A 144 6.40 4.45 13.39
CA SER A 144 5.54 3.39 13.95
C SER A 144 6.32 2.15 14.42
N ARG A 145 7.66 2.19 14.41
CA ARG A 145 8.55 1.10 14.83
C ARG A 145 8.41 -0.18 13.98
N ALA A 146 7.88 -0.07 12.77
CA ALA A 146 7.81 -1.14 11.79
C ALA A 146 9.14 -1.23 10.99
N TYR A 147 10.25 -1.47 11.69
CA TYR A 147 11.59 -1.37 11.10
C TYR A 147 11.82 -2.35 9.95
N GLY A 148 11.25 -3.56 10.02
CA GLY A 148 11.32 -4.51 8.92
C GLY A 148 10.75 -3.93 7.63
N SER A 149 9.60 -3.25 7.71
CA SER A 149 8.96 -2.57 6.58
C SER A 149 9.76 -1.33 6.12
N ALA A 150 10.27 -0.53 7.06
CA ALA A 150 11.07 0.65 6.73
C ALA A 150 12.33 0.30 5.91
N ILE A 151 13.00 -0.81 6.21
CA ILE A 151 14.13 -1.30 5.39
C ILE A 151 13.67 -1.60 3.95
N GLY A 152 12.50 -2.19 3.79
CA GLY A 152 11.94 -2.46 2.48
C GLY A 152 11.62 -1.19 1.68
N ASP A 153 11.11 -0.17 2.35
CA ASP A 153 10.86 1.12 1.72
C ASP A 153 12.16 1.78 1.24
N ILE A 154 13.26 1.66 2.02
CA ILE A 154 14.59 2.12 1.58
C ILE A 154 15.02 1.37 0.31
N LEU A 155 14.90 0.04 0.29
CA LEU A 155 15.24 -0.76 -0.88
C LEU A 155 14.38 -0.37 -2.10
N ALA A 156 13.09 -0.11 -1.91
CA ALA A 156 12.19 0.37 -2.94
C ALA A 156 12.62 1.75 -3.46
N ILE A 157 12.95 2.71 -2.57
CA ILE A 157 13.43 4.04 -2.95
C ILE A 157 14.73 3.94 -3.73
N CYS A 158 15.69 3.14 -3.28
CA CYS A 158 16.95 2.92 -4.00
C CYS A 158 16.72 2.35 -5.41
N SER A 159 15.72 1.48 -5.59
CA SER A 159 15.38 0.89 -6.89
C SER A 159 14.80 1.89 -7.92
N ILE A 160 14.38 3.09 -7.47
CA ILE A 160 13.91 4.16 -8.36
C ILE A 160 15.10 4.96 -8.95
N ILE A 161 16.19 5.02 -8.19
CA ILE A 161 17.35 5.89 -8.51
C ILE A 161 18.31 5.19 -9.49
N ILE A 162 18.26 3.85 -9.52
CA ILE A 162 19.07 3.00 -10.43
C ILE A 162 18.27 2.68 -11.70
#